data_d75d30fbb747cd8a5254af9201da5527
#
_entry.id   d75d30fbb747cd8a5254af9201da5527
#
_cell.length_a   1.000
_cell.length_b   1.000
_cell.length_c   1.000
_cell.angle_alpha   90.00
_cell.angle_beta   90.00
_cell.angle_gamma   90.00
#
_symmetry.space_group_name_H-M   'P 1'
#
loop_
_entity.id
_entity.type
_entity.pdbx_description
1 polymer ?
#
loop_
_entity_poly.entity_id
_entity_poly.type
_entity_poly.pdbx_seq_one_letter_code
_entity_poly.pdbx_strand_id
1 'polypeptide(L)'
;QEKKLQVLEQIFTYTAGQEKEHAEIFYNHLKQGGCENITITANYPIDLPDQPLQILELARQHEMDEFGDVYPAFAEKAQEEGFAEIARHFRQIAEIEKIHAERFERFVSDVETGWMCLNCGHVFTGKQVPAKCPVCSHDQGYFIRLELSPYER
;
A
#
# COMPACT_ATOMS: atom_id res chain seq x y z
N GLN A 1 -2.28 -0.21 24.55
CA GLN A 1 -1.18 0.68 24.11
C GLN A 1 -1.18 0.69 22.58
N GLU A 2 -1.32 1.87 22.01
CA GLU A 2 -1.32 2.10 20.58
C GLU A 2 0.10 1.81 20.03
N LYS A 3 0.22 0.80 19.16
CA LYS A 3 1.52 0.48 18.54
C LYS A 3 1.82 1.55 17.49
N LYS A 4 2.83 2.37 17.74
CA LYS A 4 3.29 3.36 16.76
C LYS A 4 4.21 2.69 15.75
N LEU A 5 3.66 2.27 14.62
CA LEU A 5 4.37 1.62 13.53
C LEU A 5 4.77 2.66 12.47
N GLN A 6 5.81 3.43 12.74
CA GLN A 6 6.25 4.56 11.90
C GLN A 6 6.52 4.17 10.44
N VAL A 7 7.08 2.99 10.20
CA VAL A 7 7.36 2.53 8.82
C VAL A 7 6.04 2.28 8.08
N LEU A 8 5.07 1.63 8.73
CA LEU A 8 3.74 1.42 8.15
C LEU A 8 3.02 2.75 7.90
N GLU A 9 3.08 3.67 8.86
CA GLU A 9 2.52 5.01 8.69
C GLU A 9 3.08 5.72 7.45
N GLN A 10 4.40 5.66 7.24
CA GLN A 10 5.04 6.26 6.07
C GLN A 10 4.61 5.60 4.76
N ILE A 11 4.51 4.28 4.71
CA ILE A 11 4.07 3.53 3.52
C ILE A 11 2.65 3.93 3.15
N PHE A 12 1.72 3.88 4.13
CA PHE A 12 0.33 4.25 3.89
C PHE A 12 0.18 5.73 3.56
N THR A 13 0.92 6.62 4.21
CA THR A 13 0.91 8.05 3.90
C THR A 13 1.38 8.33 2.48
N TYR A 14 2.43 7.64 2.04
CA TYR A 14 2.96 7.76 0.69
C TYR A 14 1.95 7.27 -0.36
N THR A 15 1.37 6.07 -0.16
CA THR A 15 0.35 5.53 -1.06
C THR A 15 -0.90 6.43 -1.09
N ALA A 16 -1.41 6.84 0.07
CA ALA A 16 -2.55 7.77 0.14
C ALA A 16 -2.30 9.09 -0.58
N GLY A 17 -1.05 9.56 -0.63
CA GLY A 17 -0.68 10.71 -1.45
C GLY A 17 -0.86 10.47 -2.94
N GLN A 18 -0.52 9.26 -3.42
CA GLN A 18 -0.71 8.86 -4.81
C GLN A 18 -2.20 8.67 -5.14
N GLU A 19 -2.99 8.07 -4.24
CA GLU A 19 -4.45 7.95 -4.39
C GLU A 19 -5.15 9.31 -4.51
N LYS A 20 -4.65 10.29 -3.78
CA LYS A 20 -5.15 11.66 -3.91
C LYS A 20 -4.93 12.22 -5.33
N GLU A 21 -3.79 11.94 -5.95
CA GLU A 21 -3.51 12.35 -7.33
C GLU A 21 -4.42 11.60 -8.34
N HIS A 22 -4.71 10.32 -8.11
CA HIS A 22 -5.70 9.58 -8.91
C HIS A 22 -7.08 10.23 -8.83
N ALA A 23 -7.51 10.58 -7.62
CA ALA A 23 -8.78 11.29 -7.42
C ALA A 23 -8.81 12.66 -8.14
N GLU A 24 -7.70 13.40 -8.15
CA GLU A 24 -7.59 14.68 -8.83
C GLU A 24 -7.73 14.54 -10.36
N ILE A 25 -7.17 13.49 -10.95
CA ILE A 25 -7.32 13.20 -12.39
C ILE A 25 -8.79 13.06 -12.74
N PHE A 26 -9.55 12.24 -12.00
CA PHE A 26 -10.97 12.03 -12.26
C PHE A 26 -11.81 13.25 -11.94
N TYR A 27 -11.49 13.98 -10.88
CA TYR A 27 -12.14 15.24 -10.56
C TYR A 27 -11.98 16.28 -11.68
N ASN A 28 -10.82 16.35 -12.32
CA ASN A 28 -10.59 17.24 -13.44
C ASN A 28 -11.42 16.84 -14.67
N HIS A 29 -11.63 15.55 -14.93
CA HIS A 29 -12.55 15.12 -15.98
C HIS A 29 -13.99 15.53 -15.70
N LEU A 30 -14.46 15.41 -14.45
CA LEU A 30 -15.79 15.87 -14.06
C LEU A 30 -15.96 17.38 -14.29
N LYS A 31 -14.96 18.19 -13.93
CA LYS A 31 -14.97 19.64 -14.17
C LYS A 31 -15.01 19.97 -15.65
N GLN A 32 -14.21 19.30 -16.48
CA GLN A 32 -14.20 19.50 -17.93
C GLN A 32 -15.53 19.09 -18.58
N GLY A 33 -16.19 18.05 -18.02
CA GLY A 33 -17.54 17.64 -18.41
C GLY A 33 -18.65 18.58 -17.98
N GLY A 34 -18.34 19.68 -17.28
CA GLY A 34 -19.34 20.65 -16.82
C GLY A 34 -20.20 20.19 -15.65
N CYS A 35 -19.74 19.18 -14.89
CA CYS A 35 -20.43 18.73 -13.69
C CYS A 35 -20.30 19.78 -12.58
N GLU A 36 -21.44 20.28 -12.08
CA GLU A 36 -21.46 21.25 -10.97
C GLU A 36 -21.62 20.55 -9.61
N ASN A 37 -22.55 19.60 -9.52
CA ASN A 37 -22.82 18.82 -8.32
C ASN A 37 -23.12 17.37 -8.69
N ILE A 38 -22.52 16.44 -8.00
CA ILE A 38 -22.80 15.01 -8.10
C ILE A 38 -23.14 14.46 -6.71
N THR A 39 -24.18 13.61 -6.68
CA THR A 39 -24.48 12.81 -5.49
C THR A 39 -24.14 11.37 -5.80
N ILE A 40 -23.33 10.76 -4.96
CA ILE A 40 -22.98 9.34 -5.05
C ILE A 40 -23.42 8.62 -3.79
N THR A 41 -23.85 7.38 -3.96
CA THR A 41 -24.06 6.44 -2.85
C THR A 41 -23.06 5.32 -3.04
N ALA A 42 -22.20 5.10 -2.06
CA ALA A 42 -21.16 4.09 -2.11
C ALA A 42 -21.06 3.36 -0.77
N ASN A 43 -20.65 2.10 -0.82
CA ASN A 43 -20.29 1.32 0.34
C ASN A 43 -18.76 1.21 0.38
N TYR A 44 -18.20 1.47 1.54
CA TYR A 44 -16.76 1.33 1.78
C TYR A 44 -16.53 0.22 2.80
N PRO A 45 -15.60 -0.70 2.55
CA PRO A 45 -15.19 -1.65 3.56
C PRO A 45 -14.56 -0.91 4.75
N ILE A 46 -14.84 -1.39 5.96
CA ILE A 46 -14.19 -0.91 7.18
C ILE A 46 -13.44 -2.10 7.75
N ASP A 47 -12.19 -2.23 7.35
CA ASP A 47 -11.30 -3.29 7.79
C ASP A 47 -10.39 -2.72 8.88
N LEU A 48 -10.53 -3.23 10.10
CA LEU A 48 -9.76 -2.78 11.27
C LEU A 48 -9.04 -3.97 11.92
N PRO A 49 -8.09 -4.62 11.21
CA PRO A 49 -7.32 -5.71 11.80
C PRO A 49 -6.33 -5.17 12.84
N ASP A 50 -6.14 -5.95 13.89
CA ASP A 50 -5.24 -5.61 14.99
C ASP A 50 -3.76 -5.87 14.70
N GLN A 51 -3.46 -6.63 13.64
CA GLN A 51 -2.12 -7.05 13.32
C GLN A 51 -1.56 -6.33 12.09
N PRO A 52 -0.32 -5.82 12.14
CA PRO A 52 0.31 -5.10 11.02
C PRO A 52 0.35 -5.90 9.72
N LEU A 53 0.60 -7.20 9.80
CA LEU A 53 0.63 -8.08 8.64
C LEU A 53 -0.73 -8.12 7.94
N GLN A 54 -1.81 -8.27 8.70
CA GLN A 54 -3.17 -8.29 8.17
C GLN A 54 -3.56 -6.96 7.50
N ILE A 55 -3.09 -5.83 8.04
CA ILE A 55 -3.32 -4.51 7.42
C ILE A 55 -2.65 -4.43 6.05
N LEU A 56 -1.41 -4.91 5.93
CA LEU A 56 -0.66 -4.94 4.67
C LEU A 56 -1.28 -5.90 3.65
N GLU A 57 -1.72 -7.08 4.09
CA GLU A 57 -2.38 -8.07 3.22
C GLU A 57 -3.71 -7.55 2.69
N LEU A 58 -4.51 -6.88 3.52
CA LEU A 58 -5.76 -6.24 3.10
C LEU A 58 -5.49 -5.11 2.09
N ALA A 59 -4.53 -4.24 2.39
CA ALA A 59 -4.14 -3.18 1.47
C ALA A 59 -3.73 -3.79 0.11
N ARG A 60 -2.85 -4.79 0.11
CA ARG A 60 -2.46 -5.49 -1.11
C ARG A 60 -3.66 -6.06 -1.88
N GLN A 61 -4.63 -6.65 -1.17
CA GLN A 61 -5.80 -7.24 -1.81
C GLN A 61 -6.68 -6.15 -2.45
N HIS A 62 -6.90 -5.01 -1.78
CA HIS A 62 -7.67 -3.90 -2.34
C HIS A 62 -7.02 -3.37 -3.64
N GLU A 63 -5.71 -3.14 -3.65
CA GLU A 63 -5.00 -2.73 -4.86
C GLU A 63 -5.10 -3.77 -6.00
N MET A 64 -5.05 -5.06 -5.66
CA MET A 64 -5.22 -6.13 -6.65
C MET A 64 -6.64 -6.15 -7.23
N ASP A 65 -7.66 -5.90 -6.42
CA ASP A 65 -9.05 -5.83 -6.87
C ASP A 65 -9.25 -4.59 -7.79
N GLU A 66 -8.60 -3.47 -7.47
CA GLU A 66 -8.62 -2.28 -8.30
C GLU A 66 -7.91 -2.49 -9.64
N PHE A 67 -6.75 -3.14 -9.62
CA PHE A 67 -6.01 -3.50 -10.84
C PHE A 67 -6.76 -4.50 -11.70
N GLY A 68 -7.28 -5.58 -11.09
CA GLY A 68 -7.83 -6.72 -11.83
C GLY A 68 -9.27 -6.56 -12.30
N ASP A 69 -10.08 -5.87 -11.52
CA ASP A 69 -11.52 -5.84 -11.70
C ASP A 69 -12.11 -4.42 -11.84
N VAL A 70 -11.82 -3.53 -10.87
CA VAL A 70 -12.54 -2.26 -10.74
C VAL A 70 -12.19 -1.29 -11.87
N TYR A 71 -10.92 -0.93 -12.03
CA TYR A 71 -10.49 0.01 -13.07
C TYR A 71 -10.63 -0.54 -14.49
N PRO A 72 -10.38 -1.83 -14.78
CA PRO A 72 -10.70 -2.41 -16.09
C PRO A 72 -12.18 -2.28 -16.46
N ALA A 73 -13.10 -2.58 -15.53
CA ALA A 73 -14.54 -2.44 -15.78
C ALA A 73 -14.93 -0.99 -16.06
N PHE A 74 -14.40 -0.03 -15.31
CA PHE A 74 -14.62 1.39 -15.57
C PHE A 74 -14.02 1.85 -16.91
N ALA A 75 -12.87 1.32 -17.29
CA ALA A 75 -12.25 1.62 -18.58
C ALA A 75 -13.10 1.12 -19.75
N GLU A 76 -13.65 -0.10 -19.65
CA GLU A 76 -14.57 -0.64 -20.66
C GLU A 76 -15.82 0.22 -20.78
N LYS A 77 -16.44 0.54 -19.65
CA LYS A 77 -17.64 1.37 -19.60
C LYS A 77 -17.39 2.76 -20.21
N ALA A 78 -16.31 3.42 -19.83
CA ALA A 78 -15.93 4.72 -20.40
C ALA A 78 -15.70 4.64 -21.91
N GLN A 79 -15.08 3.55 -22.39
CA GLN A 79 -14.87 3.31 -23.82
C GLN A 79 -16.18 3.14 -24.58
N GLU A 80 -17.12 2.36 -24.03
CA GLU A 80 -18.47 2.17 -24.61
C GLU A 80 -19.26 3.47 -24.72
N GLU A 81 -19.13 4.35 -23.72
CA GLU A 81 -19.80 5.64 -23.66
C GLU A 81 -19.09 6.74 -24.48
N GLY A 82 -17.97 6.42 -25.14
CA GLY A 82 -17.24 7.33 -26.01
C GLY A 82 -16.22 8.22 -25.30
N PHE A 83 -15.93 7.97 -24.01
CA PHE A 83 -14.94 8.71 -23.22
C PHE A 83 -13.55 8.06 -23.30
N ALA A 84 -12.97 8.05 -24.51
CA ALA A 84 -11.71 7.34 -24.77
C ALA A 84 -10.52 7.81 -23.90
N GLU A 85 -10.46 9.09 -23.55
CA GLU A 85 -9.41 9.64 -22.69
C GLU A 85 -9.58 9.17 -21.25
N ILE A 86 -10.79 9.15 -20.74
CA ILE A 86 -11.11 8.64 -19.38
C ILE A 86 -10.81 7.14 -19.32
N ALA A 87 -11.21 6.38 -20.35
CA ALA A 87 -10.88 4.96 -20.45
C ALA A 87 -9.38 4.69 -20.43
N ARG A 88 -8.59 5.54 -21.08
CA ARG A 88 -7.13 5.46 -21.05
C ARG A 88 -6.59 5.71 -19.64
N HIS A 89 -7.09 6.72 -18.92
CA HIS A 89 -6.66 7.01 -17.56
C HIS A 89 -6.99 5.87 -16.60
N PHE A 90 -8.18 5.26 -16.68
CA PHE A 90 -8.50 4.08 -15.87
C PHE A 90 -7.52 2.94 -16.11
N ARG A 91 -7.14 2.64 -17.36
CA ARG A 91 -6.16 1.59 -17.66
C ARG A 91 -4.76 1.93 -17.13
N GLN A 92 -4.35 3.19 -17.21
CA GLN A 92 -3.03 3.62 -16.75
C GLN A 92 -2.95 3.59 -15.21
N ILE A 93 -4.01 4.01 -14.52
CA ILE A 93 -4.09 3.97 -13.07
C ILE A 93 -4.13 2.50 -12.60
N ALA A 94 -4.87 1.61 -13.25
CA ALA A 94 -4.84 0.18 -12.94
C ALA A 94 -3.40 -0.38 -12.88
N GLU A 95 -2.53 0.01 -13.81
CA GLU A 95 -1.12 -0.42 -13.77
C GLU A 95 -0.36 0.16 -12.56
N ILE A 96 -0.78 1.32 -12.04
CA ILE A 96 -0.20 1.90 -10.83
C ILE A 96 -0.67 1.12 -9.59
N GLU A 97 -1.96 0.72 -9.54
CA GLU A 97 -2.48 -0.10 -8.43
C GLU A 97 -1.77 -1.46 -8.34
N LYS A 98 -1.40 -2.03 -9.48
CA LYS A 98 -0.50 -3.20 -9.49
C LYS A 98 0.83 -2.93 -8.80
N ILE A 99 1.44 -1.77 -9.06
CA ILE A 99 2.70 -1.36 -8.41
C ILE A 99 2.49 -1.18 -6.90
N HIS A 100 1.35 -0.62 -6.49
CA HIS A 100 0.98 -0.50 -5.09
C HIS A 100 0.84 -1.88 -4.44
N ALA A 101 0.13 -2.81 -5.06
CA ALA A 101 -0.02 -4.18 -4.59
C ALA A 101 1.33 -4.89 -4.42
N GLU A 102 2.22 -4.80 -5.42
CA GLU A 102 3.57 -5.36 -5.37
C GLU A 102 4.43 -4.73 -4.26
N ARG A 103 4.21 -3.43 -3.98
CA ARG A 103 4.85 -2.74 -2.86
C ARG A 103 4.38 -3.30 -1.53
N PHE A 104 3.07 -3.43 -1.30
CA PHE A 104 2.52 -4.01 -0.08
C PHE A 104 2.95 -5.47 0.09
N GLU A 105 2.96 -6.28 -0.96
CA GLU A 105 3.45 -7.66 -0.91
C GLU A 105 4.91 -7.76 -0.47
N ARG A 106 5.74 -6.84 -0.94
CA ARG A 106 7.15 -6.74 -0.52
C ARG A 106 7.27 -6.46 0.98
N PHE A 107 6.42 -5.57 1.51
CA PHE A 107 6.37 -5.29 2.94
C PHE A 107 5.80 -6.45 3.77
N VAL A 108 4.81 -7.17 3.26
CA VAL A 108 4.34 -8.44 3.87
C VAL A 108 5.52 -9.41 4.01
N SER A 109 6.26 -9.64 2.93
CA SER A 109 7.44 -10.50 2.95
C SER A 109 8.51 -10.01 3.93
N ASP A 110 8.76 -8.71 3.99
CA ASP A 110 9.76 -8.13 4.90
C ASP A 110 9.32 -8.25 6.37
N VAL A 111 8.04 -8.05 6.68
CA VAL A 111 7.48 -8.25 8.03
C VAL A 111 7.61 -9.70 8.46
N GLU A 112 7.28 -10.65 7.58
CA GLU A 112 7.35 -12.08 7.88
C GLU A 112 8.78 -12.61 8.00
N THR A 113 9.70 -12.11 7.18
CA THR A 113 11.06 -12.66 7.06
C THR A 113 12.15 -11.72 7.54
N GLY A 114 11.80 -10.49 7.87
CA GLY A 114 12.73 -9.46 8.30
C GLY A 114 13.17 -9.62 9.76
N TRP A 115 14.41 -9.19 10.01
CA TRP A 115 15.01 -9.10 11.33
C TRP A 115 15.59 -7.71 11.52
N MET A 116 15.37 -7.11 12.67
CA MET A 116 15.94 -5.82 13.00
C MET A 116 16.96 -5.97 14.13
N CYS A 117 18.13 -5.38 13.94
CA CYS A 117 19.12 -5.25 14.99
C CYS A 117 18.67 -4.14 15.96
N LEU A 118 18.36 -4.51 17.20
CA LEU A 118 17.91 -3.56 18.24
C LEU A 118 18.97 -2.52 18.62
N ASN A 119 20.24 -2.79 18.33
CA ASN A 119 21.32 -1.84 18.65
C ASN A 119 21.43 -0.70 17.62
N CYS A 120 21.36 -0.99 16.32
CA CYS A 120 21.61 0.00 15.27
C CYS A 120 20.46 0.19 14.28
N GLY A 121 19.35 -0.56 14.42
CA GLY A 121 18.21 -0.47 13.53
C GLY A 121 18.39 -1.14 12.15
N HIS A 122 19.56 -1.78 11.88
CA HIS A 122 19.79 -2.46 10.60
C HIS A 122 18.77 -3.57 10.40
N VAL A 123 18.07 -3.56 9.24
CA VAL A 123 17.12 -4.59 8.86
C VAL A 123 17.80 -5.59 7.93
N PHE A 124 17.63 -6.86 8.24
CA PHE A 124 18.11 -7.99 7.47
C PHE A 124 16.93 -8.88 7.07
N THR A 125 16.83 -9.22 5.80
CA THR A 125 15.79 -10.11 5.27
C THR A 125 16.34 -11.51 5.07
N GLY A 126 15.62 -12.52 5.56
CA GLY A 126 16.00 -13.92 5.41
C GLY A 126 15.40 -14.83 6.45
N LYS A 127 15.43 -16.13 6.17
CA LYS A 127 14.87 -17.16 7.07
C LYS A 127 15.64 -17.30 8.39
N GLN A 128 16.92 -16.95 8.39
CA GLN A 128 17.79 -17.06 9.56
C GLN A 128 18.52 -15.74 9.80
N VAL A 129 18.57 -15.34 11.05
CA VAL A 129 19.30 -14.15 11.46
C VAL A 129 20.81 -14.38 11.30
N PRO A 130 21.57 -13.38 10.87
CA PRO A 130 23.04 -13.48 10.78
C PRO A 130 23.68 -13.64 12.17
N ALA A 131 24.81 -14.32 12.24
CA ALA A 131 25.53 -14.53 13.49
C ALA A 131 25.99 -13.21 14.12
N LYS A 132 26.27 -12.21 13.28
CA LYS A 132 26.62 -10.85 13.69
C LYS A 132 25.97 -9.82 12.76
N CYS A 133 25.59 -8.69 13.33
CA CYS A 133 25.13 -7.55 12.56
C CYS A 133 26.24 -7.02 11.65
N PRO A 134 26.00 -6.92 10.32
CA PRO A 134 27.03 -6.45 9.38
C PRO A 134 27.37 -4.96 9.57
N VAL A 135 26.52 -4.20 10.28
CA VAL A 135 26.72 -2.77 10.51
C VAL A 135 27.43 -2.48 11.82
N CYS A 136 26.96 -3.08 12.94
CA CYS A 136 27.48 -2.74 14.27
C CYS A 136 28.18 -3.90 14.99
N SER A 137 28.32 -5.06 14.34
CA SER A 137 29.02 -6.26 14.82
C SER A 137 28.43 -6.90 16.09
N HIS A 138 27.29 -6.46 16.60
CA HIS A 138 26.57 -7.14 17.67
C HIS A 138 26.14 -8.53 17.25
N ASP A 139 26.13 -9.47 18.17
CA ASP A 139 25.77 -10.86 17.89
C ASP A 139 24.26 -11.03 17.60
N GLN A 140 23.89 -12.24 17.19
CA GLN A 140 22.52 -12.53 16.80
C GLN A 140 21.48 -12.34 17.90
N GLY A 141 21.86 -12.30 19.17
CA GLY A 141 20.97 -12.03 20.29
C GLY A 141 20.39 -10.60 20.29
N TYR A 142 20.95 -9.71 19.50
CA TYR A 142 20.42 -8.35 19.30
C TYR A 142 19.38 -8.24 18.18
N PHE A 143 19.09 -9.32 17.46
CA PHE A 143 18.07 -9.30 16.42
C PHE A 143 16.71 -9.73 16.95
N ILE A 144 15.68 -9.00 16.53
CA ILE A 144 14.29 -9.35 16.77
C ILE A 144 13.56 -9.43 15.43
N ARG A 145 12.53 -10.26 15.33
CA ARG A 145 11.63 -10.24 14.18
C ARG A 145 11.06 -8.85 13.96
N LEU A 146 11.01 -8.40 12.72
CA LEU A 146 10.55 -7.06 12.37
C LEU A 146 9.10 -6.83 12.84
N GLU A 147 8.24 -7.83 12.74
CA GLU A 147 6.87 -7.84 13.24
C GLU A 147 6.74 -7.63 14.76
N LEU A 148 7.80 -7.99 15.52
CA LEU A 148 7.85 -7.88 16.97
C LEU A 148 8.68 -6.68 17.43
N SER A 149 9.28 -5.94 16.49
CA SER A 149 10.17 -4.84 16.86
C SER A 149 9.38 -3.70 17.53
N PRO A 150 9.89 -3.16 18.64
CA PRO A 150 9.28 -2.02 19.28
C PRO A 150 9.56 -0.76 18.46
N TYR A 151 8.66 -0.40 17.57
CA TYR A 151 8.68 0.92 16.92
C TYR A 151 8.16 2.02 17.86
N GLU A 152 8.03 1.73 19.15
CA GLU A 152 7.64 2.69 20.17
C GLU A 152 8.82 3.59 20.55
N ARG A 153 8.62 4.87 20.39
CA ARG A 153 9.35 5.92 21.09
C ARG A 153 8.40 6.96 21.64
#